data_375514845e60aa3eca2e750890545b89
#
_entry.id   375514845e60aa3eca2e750890545b89
#
_cell.length_a   1.000
_cell.length_b   1.000
_cell.length_c   1.000
_cell.angle_alpha   90.00
_cell.angle_beta   90.00
_cell.angle_gamma   90.00
#
_symmetry.space_group_name_H-M   'P 1'
#
loop_
_entity.id
_entity.type
_entity.pdbx_description
1 polymer ?
#
loop_
_entity_poly.entity_id
_entity_poly.type
_entity_poly.pdbx_seq_one_letter_code
_entity_poly.pdbx_strand_id
1 'polypeptide(L)'
;MTTTADAWALHRPGARDVGLLSLAVVGVSLSAPLTAMVTAPMLALAFWRNAAGAGVLLPVLLTRERSTLAGLRWRDLRSSVVAGLFLAAHFATWLPSLSMTTVAASVALVTTTPIWTALAARVSGVLLPAAVWWGLLLAFAGVVLIVGVDVTVSLEALAGDALALLGAICAGGYVLAGARARQRLATSAYAVVCYSVCAVVIAVSAVVVGAPLVGFEARDWWLIAGITVAAQLFGHTLLNLVLSTVGPTVVSLAVLLEVPGALLFALVLLGQVPPLLALPGVALVVAGVALVVRASRPHTLVEPGT
;
A
#
# COMPACT_ATOMS: atom_id res chain seq x y z
N MET A 1 -10.03 -22.45 -15.14
CA MET A 1 -10.52 -21.96 -13.84
C MET A 1 -9.32 -21.88 -12.93
N THR A 2 -8.78 -20.69 -12.70
CA THR A 2 -7.72 -20.48 -11.69
C THR A 2 -8.34 -20.77 -10.33
N THR A 3 -7.76 -21.67 -9.58
CA THR A 3 -8.24 -22.03 -8.24
C THR A 3 -7.96 -20.87 -7.27
N THR A 4 -8.73 -20.79 -6.17
CA THR A 4 -8.45 -19.81 -5.09
C THR A 4 -7.03 -19.92 -4.56
N ALA A 5 -6.39 -21.09 -4.67
CA ALA A 5 -5.01 -21.33 -4.28
C ALA A 5 -4.00 -20.55 -5.15
N ASP A 6 -4.27 -20.37 -6.44
CA ASP A 6 -3.37 -19.65 -7.36
C ASP A 6 -3.30 -18.14 -7.03
N ALA A 7 -4.39 -17.57 -6.49
CA ALA A 7 -4.44 -16.17 -6.06
C ALA A 7 -3.54 -15.85 -4.84
N TRP A 8 -3.13 -16.88 -4.10
CA TRP A 8 -2.32 -16.79 -2.88
C TRP A 8 -0.91 -17.36 -3.05
N ALA A 9 -0.58 -17.81 -4.26
CA ALA A 9 0.71 -18.43 -4.51
C ALA A 9 1.85 -17.47 -4.17
N LEU A 10 2.78 -17.96 -3.34
CA LEU A 10 4.03 -17.27 -3.00
C LEU A 10 5.02 -17.52 -4.12
N HIS A 11 5.11 -16.59 -5.06
CA HIS A 11 6.09 -16.66 -6.13
C HIS A 11 7.34 -15.83 -5.76
N ARG A 12 8.51 -16.42 -6.00
CA ARG A 12 9.77 -15.71 -5.81
C ARG A 12 9.89 -14.61 -6.89
N PRO A 13 10.09 -13.34 -6.51
CA PRO A 13 10.23 -12.26 -7.47
C PRO A 13 11.45 -12.47 -8.37
N GLY A 14 11.27 -12.31 -9.68
CA GLY A 14 12.37 -12.23 -10.65
C GLY A 14 13.08 -10.88 -10.57
N ALA A 15 14.21 -10.73 -11.29
CA ALA A 15 15.01 -9.49 -11.26
C ALA A 15 14.17 -8.24 -11.64
N ARG A 16 13.28 -8.36 -12.62
CA ARG A 16 12.34 -7.29 -12.99
C ARG A 16 11.41 -6.92 -11.84
N ASP A 17 10.81 -7.91 -11.18
CA ASP A 17 9.88 -7.67 -10.07
C ASP A 17 10.59 -7.06 -8.88
N VAL A 18 11.84 -7.49 -8.58
CA VAL A 18 12.68 -6.88 -7.54
C VAL A 18 12.94 -5.40 -7.86
N GLY A 19 13.29 -5.06 -9.10
CA GLY A 19 13.51 -3.68 -9.51
C GLY A 19 12.25 -2.82 -9.37
N LEU A 20 11.09 -3.34 -9.81
CA LEU A 20 9.80 -2.65 -9.68
C LEU A 20 9.37 -2.49 -8.23
N LEU A 21 9.53 -3.53 -7.39
CA LEU A 21 9.25 -3.47 -5.95
C LEU A 21 10.16 -2.47 -5.25
N SER A 22 11.46 -2.44 -5.57
CA SER A 22 12.40 -1.48 -4.99
C SER A 22 12.00 -0.04 -5.31
N LEU A 23 11.66 0.24 -6.58
CA LEU A 23 11.18 1.56 -6.99
C LEU A 23 9.85 1.92 -6.32
N ALA A 24 8.94 0.96 -6.21
CA ALA A 24 7.67 1.14 -5.53
C ALA A 24 7.85 1.45 -4.04
N VAL A 25 8.74 0.72 -3.35
CA VAL A 25 9.08 0.97 -1.94
C VAL A 25 9.66 2.37 -1.75
N VAL A 26 10.58 2.81 -2.60
CA VAL A 26 11.08 4.20 -2.57
C VAL A 26 9.93 5.20 -2.73
N GLY A 27 9.01 4.94 -3.66
CA GLY A 27 7.85 5.80 -3.88
C GLY A 27 6.92 5.89 -2.68
N VAL A 28 6.54 4.77 -2.06
CA VAL A 28 5.67 4.78 -0.86
C VAL A 28 6.39 5.35 0.35
N SER A 29 7.70 5.14 0.49
CA SER A 29 8.52 5.67 1.59
C SER A 29 8.54 7.20 1.66
N LEU A 30 8.35 7.87 0.52
CA LEU A 30 8.20 9.34 0.46
C LEU A 30 6.82 9.82 0.94
N SER A 31 5.82 8.94 1.02
CA SER A 31 4.44 9.31 1.34
C SER A 31 4.31 10.00 2.70
N ALA A 32 4.76 9.36 3.77
CA ALA A 32 4.60 9.90 5.13
C ALA A 32 5.41 11.20 5.35
N PRO A 33 6.70 11.31 4.98
CA PRO A 33 7.46 12.55 5.12
C PRO A 33 6.87 13.72 4.33
N LEU A 34 6.44 13.50 3.08
CA LEU A 34 5.80 14.55 2.28
C LEU A 34 4.42 14.91 2.83
N THR A 35 3.63 13.94 3.31
CA THR A 35 2.33 14.20 3.94
C THR A 35 2.46 15.05 5.20
N ALA A 36 3.50 14.84 6.00
CA ALA A 36 3.77 15.66 7.19
C ALA A 36 4.05 17.14 6.87
N MET A 37 4.37 17.47 5.62
CA MET A 37 4.61 18.84 5.16
C MET A 37 3.34 19.52 4.61
N VAL A 38 2.25 18.76 4.37
CA VAL A 38 0.98 19.25 3.79
C VAL A 38 0.14 19.89 4.89
N THR A 39 -0.38 21.10 4.62
CA THR A 39 -1.30 21.80 5.51
C THR A 39 -2.77 21.67 5.08
N ALA A 40 -3.01 21.23 3.83
CA ALA A 40 -4.34 20.94 3.32
C ALA A 40 -4.99 19.77 4.09
N PRO A 41 -6.35 19.71 4.17
CA PRO A 41 -7.05 18.59 4.81
C PRO A 41 -6.64 17.23 4.23
N MET A 42 -6.46 16.22 5.10
CA MET A 42 -6.02 14.89 4.68
C MET A 42 -6.97 14.22 3.67
N LEU A 43 -8.27 14.52 3.75
CA LEU A 43 -9.24 14.05 2.76
C LEU A 43 -9.02 14.69 1.38
N ALA A 44 -8.59 15.96 1.34
CA ALA A 44 -8.25 16.61 0.08
C ALA A 44 -7.00 15.99 -0.55
N LEU A 45 -5.96 15.73 0.25
CA LEU A 45 -4.78 15.00 -0.20
C LEU A 45 -5.16 13.62 -0.74
N ALA A 46 -5.97 12.84 0.00
CA ALA A 46 -6.43 11.53 -0.43
C ALA A 46 -7.23 11.58 -1.73
N PHE A 47 -8.13 12.58 -1.86
CA PHE A 47 -8.91 12.80 -3.09
C PHE A 47 -8.00 13.08 -4.28
N TRP A 48 -7.15 14.11 -4.19
CA TRP A 48 -6.36 14.58 -5.32
C TRP A 48 -5.32 13.56 -5.78
N ARG A 49 -4.65 12.88 -4.86
CA ARG A 49 -3.68 11.84 -5.26
C ARG A 49 -4.34 10.69 -6.02
N ASN A 50 -5.55 10.29 -5.66
CA ASN A 50 -6.28 9.22 -6.36
C ASN A 50 -6.91 9.74 -7.67
N ALA A 51 -7.53 10.91 -7.67
CA ALA A 51 -8.12 11.51 -8.86
C ALA A 51 -7.05 11.79 -9.94
N ALA A 52 -5.92 12.38 -9.56
CA ALA A 52 -4.81 12.63 -10.47
C ALA A 52 -4.16 11.31 -10.92
N GLY A 53 -4.00 10.33 -10.02
CA GLY A 53 -3.50 8.99 -10.38
C GLY A 53 -4.38 8.30 -11.42
N ALA A 54 -5.71 8.33 -11.25
CA ALA A 54 -6.65 7.83 -12.25
C ALA A 54 -6.56 8.60 -13.56
N GLY A 55 -6.49 9.95 -13.49
CA GLY A 55 -6.40 10.84 -14.66
C GLY A 55 -5.15 10.58 -15.50
N VAL A 56 -3.99 10.35 -14.88
CA VAL A 56 -2.74 10.03 -15.58
C VAL A 56 -2.79 8.65 -16.25
N LEU A 57 -3.45 7.68 -15.64
CA LEU A 57 -3.53 6.32 -16.17
C LEU A 57 -4.66 6.16 -17.21
N LEU A 58 -5.66 7.01 -17.20
CA LEU A 58 -6.79 6.97 -18.13
C LEU A 58 -6.37 7.04 -19.60
N PRO A 59 -5.49 7.94 -20.05
CA PRO A 59 -4.99 7.94 -21.43
C PRO A 59 -4.29 6.64 -21.82
N VAL A 60 -3.53 6.03 -20.90
CA VAL A 60 -2.86 4.74 -21.15
C VAL A 60 -3.90 3.65 -21.40
N LEU A 61 -4.96 3.61 -20.58
CA LEU A 61 -6.09 2.68 -20.74
C LEU A 61 -6.79 2.88 -22.09
N LEU A 62 -7.10 4.12 -22.45
CA LEU A 62 -7.86 4.45 -23.67
C LEU A 62 -7.06 4.24 -24.96
N THR A 63 -5.73 4.36 -24.92
CA THR A 63 -4.88 4.24 -26.11
C THR A 63 -4.30 2.84 -26.30
N ARG A 64 -3.76 2.24 -25.23
CA ARG A 64 -3.02 0.98 -25.30
C ARG A 64 -3.86 -0.26 -25.01
N GLU A 65 -4.97 -0.11 -24.27
CA GLU A 65 -5.79 -1.23 -23.80
C GLU A 65 -7.25 -1.13 -24.27
N ARG A 66 -7.50 -0.37 -25.33
CA ARG A 66 -8.85 -0.11 -25.86
C ARG A 66 -9.62 -1.39 -26.22
N SER A 67 -8.92 -2.41 -26.74
CA SER A 67 -9.53 -3.71 -27.03
C SER A 67 -10.01 -4.44 -25.77
N THR A 68 -9.32 -4.25 -24.66
CA THR A 68 -9.70 -4.83 -23.37
C THR A 68 -11.00 -4.18 -22.85
N LEU A 69 -11.19 -2.87 -23.08
CA LEU A 69 -12.39 -2.15 -22.65
C LEU A 69 -13.67 -2.68 -23.31
N ALA A 70 -13.61 -3.05 -24.60
CA ALA A 70 -14.78 -3.53 -25.35
C ALA A 70 -15.32 -4.88 -24.85
N GLY A 71 -14.49 -5.67 -24.14
CA GLY A 71 -14.85 -6.96 -23.57
C GLY A 71 -15.12 -6.95 -22.06
N LEU A 72 -14.95 -5.81 -21.37
CA LEU A 72 -15.10 -5.73 -19.92
C LEU A 72 -16.56 -5.91 -19.49
N ARG A 73 -16.77 -6.89 -18.61
CA ARG A 73 -18.05 -7.12 -17.95
C ARG A 73 -18.00 -6.57 -16.52
N TRP A 74 -19.14 -6.21 -15.96
CA TRP A 74 -19.24 -5.80 -14.56
C TRP A 74 -18.58 -6.78 -13.58
N ARG A 75 -18.66 -8.07 -13.88
CA ARG A 75 -18.01 -9.11 -13.06
C ARG A 75 -16.48 -8.94 -12.96
N ASP A 76 -15.85 -8.42 -14.02
CA ASP A 76 -14.40 -8.23 -14.07
C ASP A 76 -13.98 -6.99 -13.28
N LEU A 77 -14.83 -5.96 -13.28
CA LEU A 77 -14.60 -4.70 -12.57
C LEU A 77 -14.91 -4.79 -11.07
N ARG A 78 -15.75 -5.73 -10.65
CA ARG A 78 -16.22 -5.83 -9.26
C ARG A 78 -15.08 -5.86 -8.23
N SER A 79 -14.01 -6.62 -8.52
CA SER A 79 -12.84 -6.69 -7.63
C SER A 79 -12.08 -5.35 -7.57
N SER A 80 -12.03 -4.60 -8.68
CA SER A 80 -11.42 -3.26 -8.71
C SER A 80 -12.23 -2.25 -7.92
N VAL A 81 -13.56 -2.31 -7.99
CA VAL A 81 -14.46 -1.47 -7.19
C VAL A 81 -14.28 -1.78 -5.70
N VAL A 82 -14.27 -3.07 -5.31
CA VAL A 82 -14.02 -3.50 -3.93
C VAL A 82 -12.64 -3.03 -3.44
N ALA A 83 -11.62 -3.13 -4.29
CA ALA A 83 -10.29 -2.61 -3.96
C ALA A 83 -10.32 -1.09 -3.74
N GLY A 84 -11.04 -0.33 -4.57
CA GLY A 84 -11.22 1.12 -4.42
C GLY A 84 -11.93 1.51 -3.14
N LEU A 85 -12.95 0.76 -2.72
CA LEU A 85 -13.64 0.95 -1.45
C LEU A 85 -12.70 0.71 -0.26
N PHE A 86 -11.93 -0.38 -0.29
CA PHE A 86 -10.93 -0.65 0.74
C PHE A 86 -9.80 0.40 0.75
N LEU A 87 -9.36 0.88 -0.41
CA LEU A 87 -8.36 1.95 -0.49
C LEU A 87 -8.90 3.26 0.07
N ALA A 88 -10.16 3.60 -0.19
CA ALA A 88 -10.81 4.77 0.40
C ALA A 88 -10.91 4.64 1.92
N ALA A 89 -11.35 3.50 2.44
CA ALA A 89 -11.42 3.23 3.87
C ALA A 89 -10.02 3.28 4.52
N HIS A 90 -8.99 2.73 3.85
CA HIS A 90 -7.59 2.84 4.28
C HIS A 90 -7.15 4.29 4.44
N PHE A 91 -7.34 5.15 3.43
CA PHE A 91 -6.94 6.55 3.53
C PHE A 91 -7.78 7.33 4.51
N ALA A 92 -9.10 7.08 4.58
CA ALA A 92 -10.01 7.75 5.51
C ALA A 92 -9.70 7.45 6.99
N THR A 93 -9.03 6.33 7.27
CA THR A 93 -8.66 5.93 8.62
C THR A 93 -7.18 6.24 8.93
N TRP A 94 -6.27 5.87 8.02
CA TRP A 94 -4.85 6.04 8.25
C TRP A 94 -4.41 7.51 8.25
N LEU A 95 -4.84 8.33 7.28
CA LEU A 95 -4.37 9.71 7.20
C LEU A 95 -4.74 10.56 8.44
N PRO A 96 -5.97 10.49 8.99
CA PRO A 96 -6.28 11.17 10.25
C PRO A 96 -5.46 10.67 11.44
N SER A 97 -5.08 9.39 11.47
CA SER A 97 -4.27 8.85 12.57
C SER A 97 -2.93 9.57 12.73
N LEU A 98 -2.35 10.09 11.62
CA LEU A 98 -1.09 10.82 11.62
C LEU A 98 -1.13 12.13 12.45
N SER A 99 -2.32 12.68 12.71
CA SER A 99 -2.50 13.87 13.57
C SER A 99 -2.94 13.54 14.99
N MET A 100 -3.35 12.29 15.25
CA MET A 100 -3.90 11.86 16.55
C MET A 100 -2.89 11.08 17.39
N THR A 101 -1.95 10.38 16.74
CA THR A 101 -0.84 9.67 17.38
C THR A 101 0.50 10.09 16.78
N THR A 102 1.61 9.54 17.25
CA THR A 102 2.91 9.84 16.62
C THR A 102 2.94 9.28 15.20
N VAL A 103 3.58 10.00 14.28
CA VAL A 103 3.77 9.52 12.89
C VAL A 103 4.41 8.13 12.88
N ALA A 104 5.36 7.91 13.79
CA ALA A 104 6.05 6.64 13.96
C ALA A 104 5.08 5.53 14.37
N ALA A 105 4.22 5.73 15.38
CA ALA A 105 3.22 4.73 15.79
C ALA A 105 2.20 4.45 14.67
N SER A 106 1.69 5.51 14.04
CA SER A 106 0.75 5.38 12.91
C SER A 106 1.35 4.54 11.76
N VAL A 107 2.60 4.85 11.34
CA VAL A 107 3.29 4.10 10.28
C VAL A 107 3.58 2.65 10.72
N ALA A 108 3.99 2.42 11.96
CA ALA A 108 4.20 1.08 12.48
C ALA A 108 2.92 0.22 12.42
N LEU A 109 1.80 0.80 12.86
CA LEU A 109 0.52 0.09 12.89
C LEU A 109 -0.04 -0.16 11.50
N VAL A 110 0.04 0.81 10.58
CA VAL A 110 -0.45 0.62 9.21
C VAL A 110 0.39 -0.40 8.45
N THR A 111 1.68 -0.49 8.73
CA THR A 111 2.55 -1.52 8.12
C THR A 111 2.34 -2.93 8.65
N THR A 112 1.42 -3.15 9.60
CA THR A 112 0.95 -4.52 9.97
C THR A 112 0.11 -5.18 8.87
N THR A 113 -0.19 -4.49 7.76
CA THR A 113 -0.91 -5.01 6.58
C THR A 113 -0.55 -6.45 6.19
N PRO A 114 0.74 -6.90 6.19
CA PRO A 114 1.10 -8.28 5.85
C PRO A 114 0.53 -9.33 6.82
N ILE A 115 0.35 -8.97 8.09
CA ILE A 115 -0.28 -9.86 9.08
C ILE A 115 -1.72 -10.15 8.66
N TRP A 116 -2.46 -9.14 8.26
CA TRP A 116 -3.87 -9.24 7.83
C TRP A 116 -4.02 -10.01 6.53
N THR A 117 -3.11 -9.80 5.56
CA THR A 117 -3.11 -10.60 4.31
C THR A 117 -2.76 -12.06 4.58
N ALA A 118 -1.78 -12.36 5.44
CA ALA A 118 -1.42 -13.72 5.82
C ALA A 118 -2.55 -14.42 6.61
N LEU A 119 -3.19 -13.71 7.53
CA LEU A 119 -4.34 -14.21 8.28
C LEU A 119 -5.53 -14.51 7.35
N ALA A 120 -5.84 -13.62 6.41
CA ALA A 120 -6.88 -13.84 5.42
C ALA A 120 -6.57 -15.04 4.52
N ALA A 121 -5.31 -15.25 4.12
CA ALA A 121 -4.87 -16.46 3.43
C ALA A 121 -5.17 -17.72 4.26
N ARG A 122 -4.80 -17.69 5.54
CA ARG A 122 -5.01 -18.81 6.46
C ARG A 122 -6.49 -19.14 6.65
N VAL A 123 -7.33 -18.12 6.85
CA VAL A 123 -8.80 -18.28 6.97
C VAL A 123 -9.42 -18.79 5.66
N SER A 124 -8.83 -18.42 4.50
CA SER A 124 -9.24 -18.95 3.19
C SER A 124 -8.74 -20.39 2.92
N GLY A 125 -8.15 -21.05 3.89
CA GLY A 125 -7.67 -22.44 3.77
C GLY A 125 -6.27 -22.58 3.15
N VAL A 126 -5.56 -21.48 2.89
CA VAL A 126 -4.21 -21.50 2.33
C VAL A 126 -3.20 -21.70 3.47
N LEU A 127 -2.42 -22.77 3.40
CA LEU A 127 -1.36 -23.05 4.34
C LEU A 127 -0.08 -22.30 3.91
N LEU A 128 0.23 -21.22 4.61
CA LEU A 128 1.49 -20.51 4.44
C LEU A 128 2.64 -21.24 5.16
N PRO A 129 3.85 -21.32 4.56
CA PRO A 129 5.02 -21.88 5.21
C PRO A 129 5.33 -21.20 6.55
N ALA A 130 5.88 -21.96 7.52
CA ALA A 130 6.29 -21.38 8.81
C ALA A 130 7.27 -20.21 8.67
N ALA A 131 8.10 -20.22 7.65
CA ALA A 131 9.03 -19.11 7.33
C ALA A 131 8.31 -17.78 7.10
N VAL A 132 7.07 -17.78 6.59
CA VAL A 132 6.27 -16.54 6.44
C VAL A 132 5.95 -15.96 7.81
N TRP A 133 5.51 -16.78 8.75
CA TRP A 133 5.17 -16.35 10.11
C TRP A 133 6.39 -15.85 10.89
N TRP A 134 7.52 -16.57 10.78
CA TRP A 134 8.78 -16.12 11.38
C TRP A 134 9.30 -14.84 10.74
N GLY A 135 9.19 -14.71 9.42
CA GLY A 135 9.57 -13.50 8.71
C GLY A 135 8.70 -12.29 9.10
N LEU A 136 7.39 -12.49 9.25
CA LEU A 136 6.48 -11.45 9.76
C LEU A 136 6.83 -11.04 11.19
N LEU A 137 7.06 -12.00 12.08
CA LEU A 137 7.43 -11.74 13.46
C LEU A 137 8.74 -10.93 13.53
N LEU A 138 9.74 -11.36 12.77
CA LEU A 138 11.06 -10.71 12.73
C LEU A 138 10.96 -9.28 12.19
N ALA A 139 10.25 -9.10 11.07
CA ALA A 139 10.06 -7.78 10.47
C ALA A 139 9.26 -6.85 11.39
N PHE A 140 8.21 -7.36 12.05
CA PHE A 140 7.42 -6.56 12.98
C PHE A 140 8.22 -6.18 14.24
N ALA A 141 9.03 -7.10 14.78
CA ALA A 141 9.96 -6.76 15.86
C ALA A 141 10.94 -5.64 15.45
N GLY A 142 11.43 -5.69 14.20
CA GLY A 142 12.24 -4.61 13.63
C GLY A 142 11.51 -3.28 13.56
N VAL A 143 10.25 -3.27 13.13
CA VAL A 143 9.41 -2.06 13.12
C VAL A 143 9.25 -1.49 14.53
N VAL A 144 8.96 -2.33 15.53
CA VAL A 144 8.84 -1.89 16.93
C VAL A 144 10.14 -1.26 17.43
N LEU A 145 11.31 -1.83 17.07
CA LEU A 145 12.61 -1.25 17.43
C LEU A 145 12.87 0.11 16.75
N ILE A 146 12.44 0.29 15.50
CA ILE A 146 12.60 1.53 14.75
C ILE A 146 11.74 2.64 15.39
N VAL A 147 10.49 2.31 15.67
CA VAL A 147 9.50 3.27 16.17
C VAL A 147 9.74 3.62 17.65
N GLY A 148 10.27 2.66 18.41
CA GLY A 148 10.34 2.76 19.87
C GLY A 148 8.98 2.48 20.52
N VAL A 149 8.99 2.46 21.84
CA VAL A 149 7.76 2.34 22.64
C VAL A 149 7.47 3.73 23.22
N ASP A 150 6.49 4.44 22.67
CA ASP A 150 5.99 5.66 23.32
C ASP A 150 5.00 5.24 24.41
N VAL A 151 5.35 5.56 25.65
CA VAL A 151 4.56 5.18 26.84
C VAL A 151 3.55 6.27 27.24
N THR A 152 3.49 7.40 26.53
CA THR A 152 2.54 8.48 26.82
C THR A 152 1.22 8.19 26.11
N VAL A 153 0.31 7.51 26.80
CA VAL A 153 -0.98 7.08 26.22
C VAL A 153 -2.07 8.07 26.58
N SER A 154 -2.49 8.90 25.62
CA SER A 154 -3.74 9.67 25.70
C SER A 154 -4.88 8.90 25.00
N LEU A 155 -6.15 9.21 25.34
CA LEU A 155 -7.31 8.65 24.64
C LEU A 155 -7.30 9.00 23.15
N GLU A 156 -6.80 10.18 22.80
CA GLU A 156 -6.64 10.62 21.40
C GLU A 156 -5.59 9.78 20.69
N ALA A 157 -4.43 9.53 21.31
CA ALA A 157 -3.40 8.65 20.74
C ALA A 157 -3.91 7.22 20.53
N LEU A 158 -4.65 6.66 21.49
CA LEU A 158 -5.28 5.35 21.35
C LEU A 158 -6.29 5.30 20.19
N ALA A 159 -7.08 6.36 20.01
CA ALA A 159 -8.00 6.46 18.87
C ALA A 159 -7.22 6.54 17.55
N GLY A 160 -6.13 7.32 17.50
CA GLY A 160 -5.21 7.36 16.35
C GLY A 160 -4.62 6.00 16.02
N ASP A 161 -4.13 5.27 17.02
CA ASP A 161 -3.58 3.93 16.87
C ASP A 161 -4.63 2.93 16.36
N ALA A 162 -5.86 3.00 16.88
CA ALA A 162 -6.96 2.18 16.40
C ALA A 162 -7.31 2.48 14.93
N LEU A 163 -7.30 3.76 14.52
CA LEU A 163 -7.51 4.18 13.14
C LEU A 163 -6.39 3.69 12.22
N ALA A 164 -5.13 3.76 12.65
CA ALA A 164 -3.99 3.24 11.88
C ALA A 164 -4.09 1.72 11.67
N LEU A 165 -4.47 0.98 12.72
CA LEU A 165 -4.67 -0.47 12.65
C LEU A 165 -5.85 -0.83 11.73
N LEU A 166 -6.96 -0.10 11.81
CA LEU A 166 -8.08 -0.27 10.89
C LEU A 166 -7.65 0.04 9.45
N GLY A 167 -6.82 1.06 9.27
CA GLY A 167 -6.17 1.39 8.00
C GLY A 167 -5.35 0.22 7.44
N ALA A 168 -4.60 -0.49 8.29
CA ALA A 168 -3.85 -1.68 7.89
C ALA A 168 -4.75 -2.84 7.43
N ILE A 169 -5.85 -3.08 8.14
CA ILE A 169 -6.85 -4.09 7.76
C ILE A 169 -7.45 -3.75 6.39
N CYS A 170 -7.83 -2.50 6.19
CA CYS A 170 -8.37 -2.02 4.92
C CYS A 170 -7.32 -2.12 3.79
N ALA A 171 -6.06 -1.77 4.05
CA ALA A 171 -4.96 -1.96 3.10
C ALA A 171 -4.81 -3.44 2.71
N GLY A 172 -4.92 -4.36 3.67
CA GLY A 172 -4.96 -5.80 3.41
C GLY A 172 -6.10 -6.18 2.45
N GLY A 173 -7.31 -5.69 2.71
CA GLY A 173 -8.46 -5.87 1.83
C GLY A 173 -8.24 -5.32 0.42
N TYR A 174 -7.64 -4.13 0.30
CA TYR A 174 -7.23 -3.53 -0.96
C TYR A 174 -6.25 -4.41 -1.75
N VAL A 175 -5.19 -4.89 -1.10
CA VAL A 175 -4.19 -5.78 -1.72
C VAL A 175 -4.82 -7.07 -2.22
N LEU A 176 -5.70 -7.69 -1.41
CA LEU A 176 -6.36 -8.95 -1.75
C LEU A 176 -7.38 -8.80 -2.89
N ALA A 177 -8.18 -7.75 -2.85
CA ALA A 177 -9.13 -7.45 -3.93
C ALA A 177 -8.39 -7.08 -5.22
N GLY A 178 -7.28 -6.32 -5.09
CA GLY A 178 -6.36 -6.00 -6.17
C GLY A 178 -5.74 -7.23 -6.81
N ALA A 179 -5.25 -8.19 -6.01
CA ALA A 179 -4.69 -9.44 -6.52
C ALA A 179 -5.71 -10.22 -7.38
N ARG A 180 -6.98 -10.27 -6.94
CA ARG A 180 -8.06 -10.90 -7.72
C ARG A 180 -8.35 -10.15 -9.02
N ALA A 181 -8.39 -8.82 -8.98
CA ALA A 181 -8.61 -8.00 -10.17
C ALA A 181 -7.49 -8.16 -11.18
N ARG A 182 -6.23 -8.16 -10.71
CA ARG A 182 -5.01 -8.25 -11.53
C ARG A 182 -4.81 -9.60 -12.21
N GLN A 183 -5.52 -10.63 -11.80
CA GLN A 183 -5.54 -11.91 -12.55
C GLN A 183 -6.27 -11.81 -13.91
N ARG A 184 -7.12 -10.80 -14.09
CA ARG A 184 -7.98 -10.66 -15.28
C ARG A 184 -7.82 -9.32 -15.98
N LEU A 185 -7.41 -8.29 -15.28
CA LEU A 185 -7.32 -6.93 -15.76
C LEU A 185 -5.87 -6.48 -15.91
N ALA A 186 -5.59 -5.72 -16.93
CA ALA A 186 -4.35 -4.96 -17.04
C ALA A 186 -4.24 -3.94 -15.89
N THR A 187 -3.02 -3.52 -15.57
CA THR A 187 -2.76 -2.62 -14.42
C THR A 187 -3.49 -1.30 -14.56
N SER A 188 -3.50 -0.70 -15.76
CA SER A 188 -4.16 0.58 -16.01
C SER A 188 -5.67 0.47 -15.84
N ALA A 189 -6.32 -0.59 -16.37
CA ALA A 189 -7.75 -0.81 -16.21
C ALA A 189 -8.14 -1.00 -14.74
N TYR A 190 -7.38 -1.81 -14.01
CA TYR A 190 -7.57 -1.98 -12.58
C TYR A 190 -7.40 -0.67 -11.80
N ALA A 191 -6.26 0.03 -12.01
CA ALA A 191 -5.90 1.21 -11.25
C ALA A 191 -6.85 2.38 -11.52
N VAL A 192 -7.25 2.62 -12.78
CA VAL A 192 -8.22 3.67 -13.12
C VAL A 192 -9.52 3.46 -12.36
N VAL A 193 -10.09 2.25 -12.37
CA VAL A 193 -11.33 1.96 -11.64
C VAL A 193 -11.13 2.09 -10.15
N CYS A 194 -10.09 1.47 -9.58
CA CYS A 194 -9.79 1.49 -8.15
C CYS A 194 -9.60 2.92 -7.63
N TYR A 195 -8.75 3.71 -8.30
CA TYR A 195 -8.46 5.08 -7.88
C TYR A 195 -9.65 6.03 -8.09
N SER A 196 -10.43 5.84 -9.16
CA SER A 196 -11.67 6.62 -9.36
C SER A 196 -12.70 6.35 -8.28
N VAL A 197 -12.92 5.08 -7.91
CA VAL A 197 -13.82 4.72 -6.82
C VAL A 197 -13.32 5.31 -5.49
N CYS A 198 -12.03 5.17 -5.20
CA CYS A 198 -11.42 5.78 -4.02
C CYS A 198 -11.64 7.30 -4.00
N ALA A 199 -11.34 8.00 -5.09
CA ALA A 199 -11.52 9.44 -5.18
C ALA A 199 -12.98 9.86 -4.96
N VAL A 200 -13.95 9.16 -5.58
CA VAL A 200 -15.38 9.45 -5.40
C VAL A 200 -15.81 9.27 -3.94
N VAL A 201 -15.43 8.16 -3.32
CA VAL A 201 -15.79 7.89 -1.91
C VAL A 201 -15.19 8.95 -0.99
N ILE A 202 -13.91 9.29 -1.18
CA ILE A 202 -13.24 10.34 -0.38
C ILE A 202 -13.87 11.72 -0.64
N ALA A 203 -14.23 12.06 -1.89
CA ALA A 203 -14.91 13.31 -2.20
C ALA A 203 -16.27 13.41 -1.47
N VAL A 204 -17.07 12.33 -1.52
CA VAL A 204 -18.34 12.26 -0.77
C VAL A 204 -18.09 12.43 0.73
N SER A 205 -17.09 11.74 1.28
CA SER A 205 -16.73 11.88 2.70
C SER A 205 -16.32 13.31 3.05
N ALA A 206 -15.52 13.97 2.20
CA ALA A 206 -15.11 15.35 2.40
C ALA A 206 -16.31 16.31 2.40
N VAL A 207 -17.26 16.14 1.48
CA VAL A 207 -18.49 16.93 1.42
C VAL A 207 -19.33 16.71 2.70
N VAL A 208 -19.48 15.47 3.14
CA VAL A 208 -20.28 15.14 4.35
C VAL A 208 -19.71 15.80 5.61
N VAL A 209 -18.37 15.84 5.74
CA VAL A 209 -17.72 16.46 6.92
C VAL A 209 -17.41 17.95 6.71
N GLY A 210 -17.74 18.53 5.55
CA GLY A 210 -17.48 19.94 5.25
C GLY A 210 -16.01 20.27 5.01
N ALA A 211 -15.15 19.29 4.69
CA ALA A 211 -13.74 19.53 4.42
C ALA A 211 -13.55 20.12 3.01
N PRO A 212 -12.83 21.24 2.85
CA PRO A 212 -12.57 21.82 1.54
C PRO A 212 -11.66 20.92 0.71
N LEU A 213 -11.95 20.81 -0.59
CA LEU A 213 -11.14 20.07 -1.57
C LEU A 213 -10.24 20.97 -2.41
N VAL A 214 -10.41 22.28 -2.30
CA VAL A 214 -9.69 23.32 -3.06
C VAL A 214 -9.42 24.54 -2.18
N GLY A 215 -8.65 25.50 -2.68
CA GLY A 215 -8.37 26.74 -1.95
C GLY A 215 -7.08 26.67 -1.12
N PHE A 216 -6.18 25.73 -1.45
CA PHE A 216 -4.90 25.56 -0.77
C PHE A 216 -3.82 26.45 -1.35
N GLU A 217 -2.75 26.68 -0.58
CA GLU A 217 -1.58 27.38 -1.06
C GLU A 217 -0.86 26.61 -2.18
N ALA A 218 -0.12 27.33 -3.03
CA ALA A 218 0.64 26.72 -4.12
C ALA A 218 1.61 25.63 -3.65
N ARG A 219 2.17 25.78 -2.44
CA ARG A 219 3.04 24.80 -1.81
C ARG A 219 2.34 23.45 -1.63
N ASP A 220 1.11 23.45 -1.12
CA ASP A 220 0.35 22.20 -0.90
C ASP A 220 0.04 21.51 -2.24
N TRP A 221 -0.28 22.26 -3.29
CA TRP A 221 -0.47 21.68 -4.62
C TRP A 221 0.78 21.00 -5.16
N TRP A 222 1.97 21.58 -4.95
CA TRP A 222 3.22 20.93 -5.32
C TRP A 222 3.52 19.68 -4.48
N LEU A 223 3.22 19.70 -3.20
CA LEU A 223 3.35 18.54 -2.32
C LEU A 223 2.37 17.43 -2.72
N ILE A 224 1.10 17.74 -2.99
CA ILE A 224 0.09 16.80 -3.48
C ILE A 224 0.54 16.19 -4.82
N ALA A 225 1.04 17.00 -5.75
CA ALA A 225 1.59 16.51 -7.01
C ALA A 225 2.80 15.58 -6.79
N GLY A 226 3.73 15.95 -5.93
CA GLY A 226 4.89 15.14 -5.55
C GLY A 226 4.49 13.79 -4.93
N ILE A 227 3.53 13.81 -3.99
CA ILE A 227 2.99 12.58 -3.37
C ILE A 227 2.27 11.73 -4.42
N THR A 228 1.52 12.35 -5.33
CA THR A 228 0.85 11.62 -6.43
C THR A 228 1.86 10.92 -7.31
N VAL A 229 2.91 11.60 -7.74
CA VAL A 229 3.95 10.99 -8.58
C VAL A 229 4.69 9.90 -7.80
N ALA A 230 5.21 10.21 -6.63
CA ALA A 230 6.04 9.29 -5.87
C ALA A 230 5.21 8.11 -5.31
N ALA A 231 4.23 8.40 -4.46
CA ALA A 231 3.54 7.36 -3.71
C ALA A 231 2.38 6.71 -4.49
N GLN A 232 1.66 7.45 -5.33
CA GLN A 232 0.52 6.88 -6.06
C GLN A 232 0.96 6.21 -7.36
N LEU A 233 1.74 6.90 -8.21
CA LEU A 233 2.13 6.36 -9.51
C LEU A 233 3.33 5.41 -9.39
N PHE A 234 4.44 5.82 -8.79
CA PHE A 234 5.59 4.94 -8.59
C PHE A 234 5.40 3.97 -7.42
N GLY A 235 4.67 4.33 -6.37
CA GLY A 235 4.35 3.46 -5.26
C GLY A 235 3.24 2.46 -5.60
N HIS A 236 1.99 2.84 -5.33
CA HIS A 236 0.82 1.95 -5.44
C HIS A 236 0.64 1.33 -6.83
N THR A 237 0.88 2.08 -7.92
CA THR A 237 0.68 1.53 -9.27
C THR A 237 1.72 0.47 -9.61
N LEU A 238 2.99 0.62 -9.20
CA LEU A 238 3.99 -0.43 -9.41
C LEU A 238 3.78 -1.63 -8.49
N LEU A 239 3.35 -1.43 -7.22
CA LEU A 239 2.91 -2.54 -6.36
C LEU A 239 1.77 -3.32 -7.02
N ASN A 240 0.79 -2.62 -7.59
CA ASN A 240 -0.31 -3.24 -8.31
C ASN A 240 0.15 -3.94 -9.61
N LEU A 241 1.20 -3.43 -10.27
CA LEU A 241 1.76 -4.05 -11.46
C LEU A 241 2.34 -5.43 -11.14
N VAL A 242 3.12 -5.55 -10.07
CA VAL A 242 3.78 -6.81 -9.68
C VAL A 242 2.86 -7.76 -8.91
N LEU A 243 1.69 -7.30 -8.49
CA LEU A 243 0.75 -8.09 -7.68
C LEU A 243 0.29 -9.37 -8.40
N SER A 244 0.24 -9.37 -9.73
CA SER A 244 -0.11 -10.54 -10.55
C SER A 244 1.03 -11.55 -10.72
N THR A 245 2.27 -11.16 -10.46
CA THR A 245 3.46 -12.01 -10.65
C THR A 245 3.96 -12.60 -9.34
N VAL A 246 3.96 -11.83 -8.26
CA VAL A 246 4.55 -12.26 -6.98
C VAL A 246 3.51 -12.56 -5.87
N GLY A 247 2.27 -12.15 -6.08
CA GLY A 247 1.17 -12.39 -5.15
C GLY A 247 1.08 -11.41 -3.97
N PRO A 248 -0.08 -11.41 -3.25
CA PRO A 248 -0.40 -10.40 -2.25
C PRO A 248 0.51 -10.45 -1.01
N THR A 249 0.93 -11.63 -0.59
CA THR A 249 1.80 -11.79 0.60
C THR A 249 3.18 -11.17 0.37
N VAL A 250 3.80 -11.40 -0.79
CA VAL A 250 5.12 -10.84 -1.10
C VAL A 250 5.04 -9.32 -1.27
N VAL A 251 3.99 -8.81 -1.96
CA VAL A 251 3.78 -7.38 -2.13
C VAL A 251 3.58 -6.68 -0.79
N SER A 252 2.70 -7.20 0.07
CA SER A 252 2.44 -6.60 1.39
C SER A 252 3.67 -6.63 2.30
N LEU A 253 4.50 -7.69 2.21
CA LEU A 253 5.77 -7.78 2.94
C LEU A 253 6.82 -6.79 2.43
N ALA A 254 6.89 -6.55 1.11
CA ALA A 254 7.79 -5.56 0.55
C ALA A 254 7.48 -4.15 1.07
N VAL A 255 6.20 -3.85 1.35
CA VAL A 255 5.77 -2.58 1.94
C VAL A 255 6.35 -2.37 3.34
N LEU A 256 6.72 -3.40 4.11
CA LEU A 256 7.42 -3.21 5.39
C LEU A 256 8.75 -2.46 5.24
N LEU A 257 9.37 -2.51 4.06
CA LEU A 257 10.58 -1.72 3.75
C LEU A 257 10.27 -0.21 3.61
N GLU A 258 9.00 0.17 3.57
CA GLU A 258 8.55 1.57 3.65
C GLU A 258 9.02 2.22 4.96
N VAL A 259 9.01 1.47 6.09
CA VAL A 259 9.38 2.00 7.40
C VAL A 259 10.82 2.51 7.44
N PRO A 260 11.86 1.70 7.12
CA PRO A 260 13.22 2.21 7.03
C PRO A 260 13.41 3.27 5.94
N GLY A 261 12.67 3.18 4.83
CA GLY A 261 12.71 4.19 3.77
C GLY A 261 12.14 5.53 4.22
N ALA A 262 10.98 5.53 4.89
CA ALA A 262 10.36 6.73 5.44
C ALA A 262 11.25 7.38 6.50
N LEU A 263 11.94 6.59 7.33
CA LEU A 263 12.92 7.06 8.30
C LEU A 263 14.07 7.83 7.63
N LEU A 264 14.63 7.27 6.55
CA LEU A 264 15.68 7.92 5.78
C LEU A 264 15.18 9.25 5.16
N PHE A 265 14.00 9.26 4.55
CA PHE A 265 13.44 10.47 3.97
C PHE A 265 13.02 11.50 5.04
N ALA A 266 12.55 11.08 6.21
CA ALA A 266 12.28 11.98 7.33
C ALA A 266 13.57 12.65 7.85
N LEU A 267 14.69 11.92 7.87
CA LEU A 267 15.99 12.51 8.18
C LEU A 267 16.39 13.58 7.15
N VAL A 268 16.28 13.26 5.86
CA VAL A 268 16.75 14.15 4.78
C VAL A 268 15.83 15.36 4.58
N LEU A 269 14.50 15.16 4.62
CA LEU A 269 13.52 16.21 4.30
C LEU A 269 13.08 17.01 5.52
N LEU A 270 13.04 16.40 6.70
CA LEU A 270 12.52 17.00 7.92
C LEU A 270 13.61 17.21 9.00
N GLY A 271 14.83 16.76 8.78
CA GLY A 271 15.92 16.81 9.76
C GLY A 271 15.69 15.91 10.99
N GLN A 272 14.76 14.96 10.91
CA GLN A 272 14.42 14.06 12.02
C GLN A 272 15.50 12.99 12.18
N VAL A 273 16.27 13.07 13.28
CA VAL A 273 17.32 12.07 13.55
C VAL A 273 16.70 10.77 14.04
N PRO A 274 17.03 9.63 13.41
CA PRO A 274 16.52 8.34 13.83
C PRO A 274 16.97 7.95 15.24
N PRO A 275 16.15 7.18 15.99
CA PRO A 275 16.58 6.66 17.29
C PRO A 275 17.74 5.66 17.13
N LEU A 276 18.56 5.48 18.19
CA LEU A 276 19.73 4.58 18.16
C LEU A 276 19.40 3.14 17.79
N LEU A 277 18.20 2.68 18.15
CA LEU A 277 17.70 1.33 17.83
C LEU A 277 17.18 1.19 16.38
N ALA A 278 17.18 2.27 15.58
CA ALA A 278 16.70 2.19 14.21
C ALA A 278 17.54 1.25 13.34
N LEU A 279 18.88 1.26 13.45
CA LEU A 279 19.76 0.41 12.64
C LEU A 279 19.53 -1.09 12.85
N PRO A 280 19.57 -1.65 14.09
CA PRO A 280 19.22 -3.04 14.29
C PRO A 280 17.76 -3.33 13.91
N GLY A 281 16.82 -2.39 14.09
CA GLY A 281 15.45 -2.52 13.63
C GLY A 281 15.35 -2.68 12.11
N VAL A 282 16.05 -1.85 11.35
CA VAL A 282 16.15 -1.97 9.86
C VAL A 282 16.70 -3.34 9.46
N ALA A 283 17.77 -3.82 10.12
CA ALA A 283 18.34 -5.13 9.84
C ALA A 283 17.32 -6.26 10.06
N LEU A 284 16.51 -6.18 11.12
CA LEU A 284 15.44 -7.16 11.39
C LEU A 284 14.34 -7.11 10.34
N VAL A 285 13.89 -5.92 9.90
CA VAL A 285 12.90 -5.78 8.83
C VAL A 285 13.41 -6.42 7.54
N VAL A 286 14.63 -6.08 7.13
CA VAL A 286 15.24 -6.64 5.91
C VAL A 286 15.42 -8.15 6.01
N ALA A 287 15.88 -8.66 7.15
CA ALA A 287 16.03 -10.10 7.39
C ALA A 287 14.67 -10.84 7.34
N GLY A 288 13.62 -10.26 7.93
CA GLY A 288 12.27 -10.82 7.90
C GLY A 288 11.71 -10.90 6.48
N VAL A 289 11.82 -9.83 5.69
CA VAL A 289 11.41 -9.80 4.28
C VAL A 289 12.22 -10.81 3.46
N ALA A 290 13.55 -10.85 3.65
CA ALA A 290 14.43 -11.80 2.94
C ALA A 290 14.08 -13.26 3.26
N LEU A 291 13.73 -13.57 4.51
CA LEU A 291 13.32 -14.91 4.94
C LEU A 291 12.09 -15.38 4.16
N VAL A 292 11.07 -14.52 4.03
CA VAL A 292 9.84 -14.86 3.30
C VAL A 292 10.10 -14.98 1.80
N VAL A 293 10.86 -14.08 1.21
CA VAL A 293 11.21 -14.14 -0.22
C VAL A 293 11.99 -15.42 -0.55
N ARG A 294 12.90 -15.86 0.33
CA ARG A 294 13.62 -17.13 0.15
C ARG A 294 12.72 -18.35 0.28
N ALA A 295 11.69 -18.29 1.15
CA ALA A 295 10.73 -19.37 1.32
C ALA A 295 9.68 -19.44 0.20
N SER A 296 9.60 -18.41 -0.65
CA SER A 296 8.70 -18.38 -1.80
C SER A 296 9.19 -19.32 -2.91
N ARG A 297 8.27 -20.01 -3.58
CA ARG A 297 8.60 -20.94 -4.66
C ARG A 297 8.98 -20.18 -5.94
N PRO A 298 9.90 -20.71 -6.78
CA PRO A 298 10.15 -20.15 -8.10
C PRO A 298 8.85 -20.10 -8.92
N HIS A 299 8.63 -19.01 -9.65
CA HIS A 299 7.53 -18.92 -10.60
C HIS A 299 7.86 -19.82 -11.81
N THR A 300 7.28 -21.01 -11.88
CA THR A 300 7.34 -21.84 -13.07
C THR A 300 6.35 -21.25 -14.08
N LEU A 301 6.85 -20.60 -15.13
CA LEU A 301 6.07 -20.32 -16.32
C LEU A 301 5.64 -21.70 -16.87
N VAL A 302 4.36 -22.03 -16.80
CA VAL A 302 3.81 -23.14 -17.58
C VAL A 302 3.89 -22.67 -19.02
N GLU A 303 4.91 -23.15 -19.77
CA GLU A 303 4.90 -22.98 -21.21
C GLU A 303 3.61 -23.62 -21.74
N PRO A 304 2.83 -22.89 -22.56
CA PRO A 304 1.70 -23.51 -23.25
C PRO A 304 2.26 -24.65 -24.08
N GLY A 305 1.86 -25.88 -23.74
CA GLY A 305 2.31 -27.09 -24.42
C GLY A 305 2.17 -26.93 -25.92
N THR A 306 3.29 -27.23 -26.60
CA THR A 306 3.39 -27.38 -28.07
C THR A 306 2.44 -28.45 -28.59
#